data_83fef8f5451dd5a179f0ed5708306578
#
_entry.id   83fef8f5451dd5a179f0ed5708306578
#
_cell.length_a   1.000
_cell.length_b   1.000
_cell.length_c   1.000
_cell.angle_alpha   90.00
_cell.angle_beta   90.00
_cell.angle_gamma   90.00
#
_symmetry.space_group_name_H-M   'P 1'
#
loop_
_entity.id
_entity.type
_entity.pdbx_description
1 polymer ?
#
loop_
_entity_poly.entity_id
_entity_poly.type
_entity_poly.pdbx_seq_one_letter_code
_entity_poly.pdbx_strand_id
1 'polypeptide(L)'
;MRVPLHIVEARRDKLANLIETHRYLPLRELCERLGVSEATARRDLAELAKRNVVKRTHGGALAEYNERFPSFNERRSLGGAGKQKVAKAATRFIEPGGTYFLDSGTTIFAMAEFLRETPVTPATIVTSNLPVGELLAGVEGLSVYLTAGQILGRQSVLLGETALHSLEFWNFDIAFLSAEAANAEGVCNSQEAIVEMQRVAMERSKRVLLCLDDTKIGATAPQSLVGWDRVDILLTDAKADRLRSAGILPGFSGIIDCHAAPPLPPRSVGNTSELPVHFL
;
A
#
# COMPACT_ATOMS: atom_id res chain seq x y z
N MET A 1 3.36 -26.43 37.37
CA MET A 1 2.96 -25.27 38.18
C MET A 1 2.06 -24.35 37.34
N ARG A 2 0.87 -23.97 37.81
CA ARG A 2 0.03 -23.00 37.11
C ARG A 2 0.58 -21.59 37.39
N VAL A 3 0.83 -20.81 36.34
CA VAL A 3 1.23 -19.42 36.48
C VAL A 3 0.10 -18.61 37.12
N PRO A 4 0.36 -17.79 38.15
CA PRO A 4 -0.65 -16.97 38.81
C PRO A 4 -1.39 -16.04 37.83
N LEU A 5 -2.70 -15.85 38.05
CA LEU A 5 -3.58 -15.13 37.11
C LEU A 5 -3.12 -13.67 36.89
N HIS A 6 -2.66 -12.99 37.93
CA HIS A 6 -2.16 -11.62 37.82
C HIS A 6 -0.94 -11.48 36.90
N ILE A 7 -0.05 -12.49 36.86
CA ILE A 7 1.12 -12.53 35.95
C ILE A 7 0.64 -12.73 34.50
N VAL A 8 -0.40 -13.56 34.32
CA VAL A 8 -0.98 -13.78 32.99
C VAL A 8 -1.65 -12.51 32.47
N GLU A 9 -2.43 -11.80 33.29
CA GLU A 9 -3.07 -10.56 32.87
C GLU A 9 -2.04 -9.45 32.61
N ALA A 10 -1.05 -9.24 33.47
CA ALA A 10 0.01 -8.29 33.22
C ALA A 10 0.78 -8.55 31.90
N ARG A 11 1.00 -9.84 31.55
CA ARG A 11 1.58 -10.19 30.27
C ARG A 11 0.65 -9.88 29.09
N ARG A 12 -0.64 -10.12 29.22
CA ARG A 12 -1.64 -9.78 28.20
C ARG A 12 -1.76 -8.28 27.99
N ASP A 13 -1.72 -7.49 29.05
CA ASP A 13 -1.71 -6.03 28.97
C ASP A 13 -0.46 -5.53 28.23
N LYS A 14 0.72 -6.11 28.55
CA LYS A 14 1.96 -5.81 27.84
C LYS A 14 1.87 -6.20 26.38
N LEU A 15 1.28 -7.35 26.06
CA LEU A 15 1.05 -7.82 24.69
C LEU A 15 0.12 -6.88 23.93
N ALA A 16 -1.00 -6.45 24.53
CA ALA A 16 -1.93 -5.52 23.94
C ALA A 16 -1.25 -4.17 23.64
N ASN A 17 -0.50 -3.62 24.59
CA ASN A 17 0.25 -2.37 24.43
C ASN A 17 1.32 -2.45 23.32
N LEU A 18 2.03 -3.58 23.21
CA LEU A 18 2.99 -3.79 22.12
C LEU A 18 2.31 -3.77 20.74
N ILE A 19 1.18 -4.46 20.62
CA ILE A 19 0.41 -4.49 19.36
C ILE A 19 -0.18 -3.11 19.07
N GLU A 20 -0.66 -2.41 20.08
CA GLU A 20 -1.19 -1.04 19.92
C GLU A 20 -0.12 -0.06 19.43
N THR A 21 1.07 -0.13 20.02
CA THR A 21 2.21 0.76 19.70
C THR A 21 2.74 0.50 18.30
N HIS A 22 2.90 -0.77 17.94
CA HIS A 22 3.49 -1.17 16.65
C HIS A 22 2.45 -1.45 15.57
N ARG A 23 1.15 -1.39 15.90
CA ARG A 23 -0.01 -1.67 15.06
C ARG A 23 -0.12 -3.11 14.59
N TYR A 24 0.96 -3.70 14.13
CA TYR A 24 1.11 -5.11 13.79
C TYR A 24 2.46 -5.62 14.29
N LEU A 25 2.46 -6.83 14.86
CA LEU A 25 3.69 -7.55 15.19
C LEU A 25 3.55 -9.03 14.77
N PRO A 26 4.57 -9.56 14.06
CA PRO A 26 4.67 -10.99 13.79
C PRO A 26 4.71 -11.79 15.09
N LEU A 27 4.16 -13.01 15.08
CA LEU A 27 4.12 -13.86 16.26
C LEU A 27 5.51 -14.12 16.86
N ARG A 28 6.51 -14.31 15.99
CA ARG A 28 7.89 -14.53 16.40
C ARG A 28 8.42 -13.34 17.21
N GLU A 29 8.22 -12.14 16.72
CA GLU A 29 8.67 -10.91 17.39
C GLU A 29 7.93 -10.68 18.72
N LEU A 30 6.63 -11.00 18.79
CA LEU A 30 5.87 -10.99 20.05
C LEU A 30 6.47 -11.96 21.08
N CYS A 31 6.85 -13.18 20.64
CA CYS A 31 7.49 -14.17 21.50
C CYS A 31 8.83 -13.67 22.05
N GLU A 32 9.67 -13.10 21.20
CA GLU A 32 10.98 -12.54 21.55
C GLU A 32 10.85 -11.40 22.57
N ARG A 33 9.97 -10.43 22.31
CA ARG A 33 9.76 -9.25 23.17
C ARG A 33 9.14 -9.59 24.54
N LEU A 34 8.33 -10.64 24.59
CA LEU A 34 7.63 -11.08 25.82
C LEU A 34 8.37 -12.18 26.56
N GLY A 35 9.39 -12.82 25.95
CA GLY A 35 10.09 -13.96 26.51
C GLY A 35 9.20 -15.19 26.70
N VAL A 36 8.28 -15.46 25.77
CA VAL A 36 7.32 -16.57 25.88
C VAL A 36 7.37 -17.49 24.66
N SER A 37 6.91 -18.75 24.85
CA SER A 37 6.73 -19.67 23.73
C SER A 37 5.58 -19.24 22.80
N GLU A 38 5.65 -19.66 21.53
CA GLU A 38 4.55 -19.42 20.57
C GLU A 38 3.19 -19.92 21.08
N ALA A 39 3.17 -21.10 21.73
CA ALA A 39 1.94 -21.66 22.28
C ALA A 39 1.33 -20.74 23.34
N THR A 40 2.16 -20.08 24.15
CA THR A 40 1.71 -19.12 25.17
C THR A 40 1.20 -17.85 24.50
N ALA A 41 1.97 -17.28 23.55
CA ALA A 41 1.56 -16.08 22.82
C ALA A 41 0.24 -16.32 22.05
N ARG A 42 0.08 -17.45 21.37
CA ARG A 42 -1.17 -17.82 20.67
C ARG A 42 -2.39 -17.89 21.58
N ARG A 43 -2.23 -18.42 22.83
CA ARG A 43 -3.32 -18.45 23.81
C ARG A 43 -3.68 -17.06 24.30
N ASP A 44 -2.69 -16.23 24.60
CA ASP A 44 -2.92 -14.86 25.08
C ASP A 44 -3.56 -14.00 23.98
N LEU A 45 -3.10 -14.13 22.72
CA LEU A 45 -3.73 -13.49 21.57
C LEU A 45 -5.18 -13.97 21.34
N ALA A 46 -5.45 -15.25 21.55
CA ALA A 46 -6.81 -15.80 21.43
C ALA A 46 -7.74 -15.20 22.47
N GLU A 47 -7.25 -14.97 23.70
CA GLU A 47 -8.03 -14.35 24.76
C GLU A 47 -8.25 -12.86 24.53
N LEU A 48 -7.23 -12.12 24.09
CA LEU A 48 -7.35 -10.71 23.72
C LEU A 48 -8.28 -10.51 22.52
N ALA A 49 -8.27 -11.44 21.56
CA ALA A 49 -9.19 -11.41 20.43
C ALA A 49 -10.65 -11.65 20.84
N LYS A 50 -10.92 -12.53 21.83
CA LYS A 50 -12.25 -12.70 22.40
C LYS A 50 -12.76 -11.44 23.11
N ARG A 51 -11.85 -10.64 23.65
CA ARG A 51 -12.14 -9.35 24.29
C ARG A 51 -12.20 -8.19 23.30
N ASN A 52 -12.07 -8.45 22.00
CA ASN A 52 -12.01 -7.46 20.92
C ASN A 52 -10.87 -6.43 21.10
N VAL A 53 -9.77 -6.81 21.76
CA VAL A 53 -8.60 -5.94 21.96
C VAL A 53 -7.64 -6.03 20.75
N VAL A 54 -7.57 -7.21 20.13
CA VAL A 54 -6.69 -7.46 18.96
C VAL A 54 -7.41 -8.33 17.93
N LYS A 55 -7.06 -8.17 16.65
CA LYS A 55 -7.44 -9.08 15.58
C LYS A 55 -6.27 -10.03 15.30
N ARG A 56 -6.53 -11.33 15.33
CA ARG A 56 -5.54 -12.35 14.97
C ARG A 56 -5.40 -12.43 13.45
N THR A 57 -4.15 -12.59 13.00
CA THR A 57 -3.80 -12.88 11.61
C THR A 57 -3.07 -14.22 11.53
N HIS A 58 -2.83 -14.78 10.34
CA HIS A 58 -2.11 -16.04 10.16
C HIS A 58 -0.68 -16.00 10.72
N GLY A 59 -0.01 -14.85 10.66
CA GLY A 59 1.39 -14.68 11.08
C GLY A 59 1.62 -13.85 12.32
N GLY A 60 0.56 -13.31 12.97
CA GLY A 60 0.74 -12.39 14.10
C GLY A 60 -0.56 -11.88 14.68
N ALA A 61 -0.52 -10.68 15.22
CA ALA A 61 -1.69 -9.97 15.71
C ALA A 61 -1.69 -8.50 15.33
N LEU A 62 -2.88 -7.99 15.04
CA LEU A 62 -3.17 -6.63 14.64
C LEU A 62 -4.01 -5.97 15.75
N ALA A 63 -3.73 -4.72 16.09
CA ALA A 63 -4.68 -3.91 16.85
C ALA A 63 -6.00 -3.84 16.08
N GLU A 64 -7.15 -3.80 16.77
CA GLU A 64 -8.45 -3.86 16.10
C GLU A 64 -8.53 -2.80 15.00
N TYR A 65 -8.55 -3.28 13.75
CA TYR A 65 -8.17 -2.49 12.58
C TYR A 65 -9.14 -1.35 12.28
N ASN A 66 -10.44 -1.57 12.51
CA ASN A 66 -11.46 -0.66 12.01
C ASN A 66 -11.62 0.63 12.82
N GLU A 67 -11.26 0.65 14.10
CA GLU A 67 -11.44 1.84 14.93
C GLU A 67 -10.14 2.60 15.21
N ARG A 68 -8.99 1.93 15.16
CA ARG A 68 -7.67 2.47 15.56
C ARG A 68 -6.70 2.73 14.39
N PHE A 69 -6.93 2.10 13.21
CA PHE A 69 -6.11 2.44 12.05
C PHE A 69 -6.44 3.87 11.60
N PRO A 70 -5.44 4.74 11.39
CA PRO A 70 -5.70 6.11 10.98
C PRO A 70 -6.53 6.16 9.71
N SER A 71 -7.57 6.98 9.74
CA SER A 71 -8.40 7.26 8.57
C SER A 71 -7.55 7.81 7.41
N PHE A 72 -8.12 7.85 6.23
CA PHE A 72 -7.48 8.49 5.09
C PHE A 72 -7.02 9.92 5.40
N ASN A 73 -7.87 10.71 6.04
CA ASN A 73 -7.56 12.10 6.39
C ASN A 73 -6.43 12.22 7.43
N GLU A 74 -6.43 11.39 8.46
CA GLU A 74 -5.34 11.35 9.44
C GLU A 74 -4.02 10.92 8.80
N ARG A 75 -4.03 9.92 7.91
CA ARG A 75 -2.83 9.49 7.17
C ARG A 75 -2.34 10.53 6.17
N ARG A 76 -3.24 11.33 5.59
CA ARG A 76 -2.90 12.42 4.67
C ARG A 76 -2.05 13.49 5.35
N SER A 77 -2.33 13.81 6.62
CA SER A 77 -1.56 14.78 7.39
C SER A 77 -0.19 14.28 7.88
N LEU A 78 0.03 12.95 7.89
CA LEU A 78 1.27 12.35 8.35
C LEU A 78 2.30 12.20 7.21
N GLY A 79 3.58 12.47 7.47
CA GLY A 79 4.69 12.23 6.53
C GLY A 79 4.65 13.10 5.26
N GLY A 80 4.06 14.30 5.33
CA GLY A 80 3.74 15.13 4.17
C GLY A 80 4.93 15.40 3.23
N ALA A 81 6.11 15.76 3.74
CA ALA A 81 7.26 16.12 2.90
C ALA A 81 7.78 14.94 2.05
N GLY A 82 7.89 13.73 2.65
CA GLY A 82 8.30 12.52 1.92
C GLY A 82 7.30 12.14 0.84
N LYS A 83 6.01 12.12 1.18
CA LYS A 83 4.94 11.83 0.21
C LYS A 83 4.92 12.79 -0.95
N GLN A 84 5.11 14.10 -0.71
CA GLN A 84 5.15 15.11 -1.77
C GLN A 84 6.32 14.88 -2.74
N LYS A 85 7.51 14.50 -2.24
CA LYS A 85 8.67 14.18 -3.09
C LYS A 85 8.39 12.96 -3.96
N VAL A 86 7.90 11.87 -3.35
CA VAL A 86 7.55 10.63 -4.04
C VAL A 86 6.44 10.89 -5.08
N ALA A 87 5.39 11.59 -4.70
CA ALA A 87 4.27 11.96 -5.55
C ALA A 87 4.72 12.77 -6.78
N LYS A 88 5.54 13.79 -6.57
CA LYS A 88 6.10 14.60 -7.66
C LYS A 88 6.99 13.79 -8.60
N ALA A 89 7.78 12.85 -8.07
CA ALA A 89 8.57 11.95 -8.90
C ALA A 89 7.68 11.01 -9.72
N ALA A 90 6.58 10.51 -9.14
CA ALA A 90 5.65 9.61 -9.79
C ALA A 90 4.94 10.25 -11.01
N THR A 91 4.59 11.54 -10.95
CA THR A 91 3.92 12.20 -12.09
C THR A 91 4.75 12.21 -13.36
N ARG A 92 6.07 12.09 -13.28
CA ARG A 92 6.97 12.05 -14.44
C ARG A 92 6.82 10.79 -15.30
N PHE A 93 6.15 9.77 -14.79
CA PHE A 93 5.87 8.51 -15.50
C PHE A 93 4.51 8.54 -16.22
N ILE A 94 3.72 9.58 -16.04
CA ILE A 94 2.50 9.80 -16.82
C ILE A 94 2.90 10.38 -18.19
N GLU A 95 2.38 9.78 -19.25
CA GLU A 95 2.59 10.23 -20.62
C GLU A 95 1.24 10.47 -21.30
N PRO A 96 1.16 11.38 -22.27
CA PRO A 96 -0.07 11.58 -23.04
C PRO A 96 -0.54 10.31 -23.75
N GLY A 97 -1.85 10.03 -23.66
CA GLY A 97 -2.49 8.86 -24.27
C GLY A 97 -2.39 7.59 -23.43
N GLY A 98 -1.73 7.63 -22.26
CA GLY A 98 -1.59 6.47 -21.39
C GLY A 98 -2.82 6.20 -20.52
N THR A 99 -2.93 4.95 -20.04
CA THR A 99 -3.97 4.47 -19.12
C THR A 99 -3.32 4.00 -17.82
N TYR A 100 -3.75 4.54 -16.69
CA TYR A 100 -3.09 4.39 -15.40
C TYR A 100 -4.04 3.95 -14.31
N PHE A 101 -3.59 3.02 -13.48
CA PHE A 101 -4.25 2.73 -12.22
C PHE A 101 -3.61 3.54 -11.08
N LEU A 102 -4.41 4.32 -10.36
CA LEU A 102 -4.00 5.05 -9.18
C LEU A 102 -4.62 4.40 -7.93
N ASP A 103 -3.77 3.82 -7.08
CA ASP A 103 -4.14 3.12 -5.85
C ASP A 103 -4.74 4.04 -4.77
N SER A 104 -5.24 3.45 -3.70
CA SER A 104 -5.98 4.10 -2.62
C SER A 104 -5.12 4.85 -1.57
N GLY A 105 -3.80 4.89 -1.70
CA GLY A 105 -2.91 5.47 -0.70
C GLY A 105 -2.85 7.00 -0.70
N THR A 106 -2.49 7.59 0.44
CA THR A 106 -2.34 9.04 0.58
C THR A 106 -1.14 9.62 -0.18
N THR A 107 -0.13 8.81 -0.51
CA THR A 107 0.97 9.18 -1.41
C THR A 107 0.46 9.32 -2.84
N ILE A 108 -0.44 8.41 -3.26
CA ILE A 108 -1.08 8.48 -4.58
C ILE A 108 -2.06 9.66 -4.66
N PHE A 109 -2.75 9.97 -3.56
CA PHE A 109 -3.56 11.19 -3.50
C PHE A 109 -2.70 12.45 -3.68
N ALA A 110 -1.53 12.54 -3.05
CA ALA A 110 -0.60 13.63 -3.28
C ALA A 110 -0.12 13.70 -4.74
N MET A 111 0.05 12.56 -5.43
CA MET A 111 0.32 12.52 -6.86
C MET A 111 -0.86 13.11 -7.68
N ALA A 112 -2.09 12.79 -7.31
CA ALA A 112 -3.27 13.37 -7.95
C ALA A 112 -3.38 14.88 -7.74
N GLU A 113 -2.95 15.41 -6.58
CA GLU A 113 -2.86 16.86 -6.35
C GLU A 113 -1.92 17.53 -7.38
N PHE A 114 -0.74 16.95 -7.65
CA PHE A 114 0.16 17.45 -8.70
C PHE A 114 -0.42 17.32 -10.10
N LEU A 115 -1.09 16.22 -10.43
CA LEU A 115 -1.73 16.02 -11.73
C LEU A 115 -2.88 17.02 -11.97
N ARG A 116 -3.58 17.43 -10.92
CA ARG A 116 -4.58 18.48 -11.03
C ARG A 116 -3.95 19.84 -11.35
N GLU A 117 -2.83 20.18 -10.73
CA GLU A 117 -2.12 21.44 -10.92
C GLU A 117 -1.38 21.51 -12.27
N THR A 118 -0.83 20.38 -12.69
CA THR A 118 -0.06 20.27 -13.94
C THR A 118 -0.44 18.97 -14.65
N PRO A 119 -1.59 18.96 -15.34
CA PRO A 119 -2.09 17.74 -15.96
C PRO A 119 -1.26 17.34 -17.18
N VAL A 120 -1.04 16.02 -17.32
CA VAL A 120 -0.48 15.42 -18.53
C VAL A 120 -1.64 14.82 -19.31
N THR A 121 -1.98 15.43 -20.43
CA THR A 121 -3.19 15.12 -21.20
C THR A 121 -2.90 14.86 -22.69
N PRO A 122 -3.73 14.06 -23.38
CA PRO A 122 -4.84 13.29 -22.81
C PRO A 122 -4.33 12.10 -21.99
N ALA A 123 -5.04 11.70 -20.91
CA ALA A 123 -4.73 10.48 -20.18
C ALA A 123 -6.00 9.87 -19.55
N THR A 124 -5.97 8.56 -19.33
CA THR A 124 -7.05 7.82 -18.65
C THR A 124 -6.56 7.40 -17.27
N ILE A 125 -7.33 7.77 -16.24
CA ILE A 125 -7.07 7.43 -14.85
C ILE A 125 -8.19 6.53 -14.33
N VAL A 126 -7.81 5.38 -13.81
CA VAL A 126 -8.74 4.47 -13.11
C VAL A 126 -8.29 4.37 -11.67
N THR A 127 -9.20 4.51 -10.73
CA THR A 127 -8.87 4.48 -9.30
C THR A 127 -10.00 3.90 -8.46
N SER A 128 -9.64 3.24 -7.36
CA SER A 128 -10.57 2.86 -6.30
C SER A 128 -10.68 3.92 -5.20
N ASN A 129 -9.87 4.96 -5.25
CA ASN A 129 -9.77 6.02 -4.24
C ASN A 129 -10.79 7.14 -4.54
N LEU A 130 -11.83 7.25 -3.71
CA LEU A 130 -12.86 8.28 -3.88
C LEU A 130 -12.29 9.70 -3.94
N PRO A 131 -11.43 10.14 -3.00
CA PRO A 131 -10.79 11.46 -3.07
C PRO A 131 -9.98 11.72 -4.34
N VAL A 132 -9.30 10.72 -4.90
CA VAL A 132 -8.55 10.86 -6.17
C VAL A 132 -9.52 11.05 -7.32
N GLY A 133 -10.58 10.21 -7.37
CA GLY A 133 -11.60 10.32 -8.41
C GLY A 133 -12.28 11.69 -8.40
N GLU A 134 -12.71 12.16 -7.23
CA GLU A 134 -13.34 13.47 -7.05
C GLU A 134 -12.38 14.62 -7.44
N LEU A 135 -11.11 14.53 -7.02
CA LEU A 135 -10.11 15.55 -7.28
C LEU A 135 -9.80 15.74 -8.77
N LEU A 136 -9.78 14.65 -9.54
CA LEU A 136 -9.36 14.66 -10.95
C LEU A 136 -10.53 14.72 -11.95
N ALA A 137 -11.76 14.44 -11.54
CA ALA A 137 -12.92 14.34 -12.43
C ALA A 137 -13.22 15.61 -13.24
N GLY A 138 -12.81 16.79 -12.76
CA GLY A 138 -13.00 18.06 -13.46
C GLY A 138 -11.80 18.56 -14.25
N VAL A 139 -10.71 17.79 -14.34
CA VAL A 139 -9.48 18.21 -15.02
C VAL A 139 -9.61 17.97 -16.52
N GLU A 140 -9.50 19.03 -17.31
CA GLU A 140 -9.62 18.98 -18.76
C GLU A 140 -8.57 18.06 -19.38
N GLY A 141 -9.02 17.16 -20.27
CA GLY A 141 -8.17 16.17 -20.95
C GLY A 141 -7.83 14.93 -20.13
N LEU A 142 -8.32 14.81 -18.89
CA LEU A 142 -8.28 13.56 -18.13
C LEU A 142 -9.63 12.84 -18.20
N SER A 143 -9.59 11.56 -18.60
CA SER A 143 -10.74 10.65 -18.48
C SER A 143 -10.60 9.88 -17.16
N VAL A 144 -11.47 10.16 -16.18
CA VAL A 144 -11.35 9.61 -14.83
C VAL A 144 -12.46 8.62 -14.55
N TYR A 145 -12.09 7.41 -14.14
CA TYR A 145 -13.00 6.32 -13.80
C TYR A 145 -12.78 5.87 -12.36
N LEU A 146 -13.87 5.80 -11.61
CA LEU A 146 -13.89 5.10 -10.33
C LEU A 146 -14.25 3.63 -10.54
N THR A 147 -13.55 2.72 -9.84
CA THR A 147 -14.00 1.34 -9.76
C THR A 147 -15.39 1.29 -9.12
N ALA A 148 -16.17 0.25 -9.43
CA ALA A 148 -17.40 -0.04 -8.69
C ALA A 148 -17.05 -0.56 -7.27
N GLY A 149 -18.05 -0.93 -6.47
CA GLY A 149 -17.87 -1.66 -5.23
C GLY A 149 -18.43 -0.98 -3.98
N GLN A 150 -18.10 -1.58 -2.83
CA GLN A 150 -18.51 -1.08 -1.52
C GLN A 150 -17.51 -0.06 -0.98
N ILE A 151 -18.01 1.02 -0.42
CA ILE A 151 -17.17 2.06 0.20
C ILE A 151 -16.69 1.58 1.58
N LEU A 152 -15.37 1.50 1.75
CA LEU A 152 -14.74 1.42 3.06
C LEU A 152 -14.48 2.84 3.57
N GLY A 153 -15.43 3.39 4.33
CA GLY A 153 -15.52 4.82 4.64
C GLY A 153 -14.27 5.43 5.27
N ARG A 154 -13.68 4.80 6.30
CA ARG A 154 -12.45 5.33 6.94
C ARG A 154 -11.24 5.40 6.00
N GLN A 155 -11.18 4.54 4.98
CA GLN A 155 -10.10 4.50 4.01
C GLN A 155 -10.43 5.26 2.73
N SER A 156 -11.69 5.65 2.54
CA SER A 156 -12.18 6.35 1.36
C SER A 156 -11.91 5.57 0.06
N VAL A 157 -12.08 4.25 0.09
CA VAL A 157 -11.78 3.34 -1.01
C VAL A 157 -12.97 2.46 -1.35
N LEU A 158 -13.10 2.13 -2.63
CA LEU A 158 -14.08 1.17 -3.17
C LEU A 158 -13.43 -0.21 -3.26
N LEU A 159 -14.07 -1.23 -2.67
CA LEU A 159 -13.55 -2.60 -2.57
C LEU A 159 -14.65 -3.63 -2.82
N GLY A 160 -14.26 -4.91 -2.88
CA GLY A 160 -15.13 -6.07 -3.04
C GLY A 160 -15.18 -6.60 -4.46
N GLU A 161 -15.92 -7.68 -4.67
CA GLU A 161 -15.98 -8.42 -5.95
C GLU A 161 -16.30 -7.53 -7.14
N THR A 162 -17.28 -6.63 -7.00
CA THR A 162 -17.65 -5.71 -8.08
C THR A 162 -16.51 -4.75 -8.44
N ALA A 163 -15.71 -4.34 -7.45
CA ALA A 163 -14.53 -3.51 -7.69
C ALA A 163 -13.43 -4.30 -8.42
N LEU A 164 -13.19 -5.55 -8.02
CA LEU A 164 -12.23 -6.44 -8.69
C LEU A 164 -12.63 -6.68 -10.15
N HIS A 165 -13.89 -7.05 -10.40
CA HIS A 165 -14.41 -7.25 -11.75
C HIS A 165 -14.29 -5.99 -12.62
N SER A 166 -14.49 -4.80 -12.04
CA SER A 166 -14.34 -3.55 -12.82
C SER A 166 -12.93 -3.31 -13.33
N LEU A 167 -11.90 -3.85 -12.67
CA LEU A 167 -10.50 -3.77 -13.12
C LEU A 167 -10.20 -4.72 -14.30
N GLU A 168 -10.97 -5.80 -14.46
CA GLU A 168 -10.75 -6.77 -15.54
C GLU A 168 -10.96 -6.18 -16.93
N PHE A 169 -11.73 -5.11 -17.06
CA PHE A 169 -11.97 -4.40 -18.32
C PHE A 169 -10.81 -3.49 -18.75
N TRP A 170 -9.80 -3.34 -17.90
CA TRP A 170 -8.70 -2.41 -18.13
C TRP A 170 -7.39 -3.14 -18.43
N ASN A 171 -6.54 -2.48 -19.23
CA ASN A 171 -5.13 -2.78 -19.35
C ASN A 171 -4.37 -1.48 -19.10
N PHE A 172 -3.55 -1.47 -18.06
CA PHE A 172 -2.83 -0.28 -17.63
C PHE A 172 -1.41 -0.23 -18.21
N ASP A 173 -0.96 0.94 -18.61
CA ASP A 173 0.46 1.15 -18.90
C ASP A 173 1.28 1.08 -17.61
N ILE A 174 0.74 1.67 -16.53
CA ILE A 174 1.35 1.63 -15.20
C ILE A 174 0.28 1.52 -14.12
N ALA A 175 0.51 0.65 -13.14
CA ALA A 175 -0.15 0.74 -11.83
C ALA A 175 0.77 1.49 -10.87
N PHE A 176 0.28 2.61 -10.35
CA PHE A 176 0.91 3.34 -9.25
C PHE A 176 0.34 2.83 -7.93
N LEU A 177 1.13 2.10 -7.19
CA LEU A 177 0.72 1.47 -5.94
C LEU A 177 1.37 2.14 -4.74
N SER A 178 0.72 2.05 -3.61
CA SER A 178 1.25 2.39 -2.30
C SER A 178 1.13 1.21 -1.35
N ALA A 179 1.86 1.23 -0.24
CA ALA A 179 1.74 0.20 0.76
C ALA A 179 1.95 0.76 2.18
N GLU A 180 1.62 -0.05 3.16
CA GLU A 180 1.85 0.28 4.57
C GLU A 180 3.27 -0.05 5.00
N ALA A 181 3.88 -1.05 4.36
CA ALA A 181 5.20 -1.56 4.74
C ALA A 181 5.94 -2.18 3.57
N ALA A 182 7.28 -2.08 3.60
CA ALA A 182 8.18 -2.77 2.70
C ALA A 182 9.47 -3.16 3.43
N ASN A 183 9.93 -4.39 3.23
CA ASN A 183 11.13 -4.95 3.87
C ASN A 183 11.86 -5.93 2.91
N ALA A 184 12.79 -6.72 3.43
CA ALA A 184 13.57 -7.69 2.65
C ALA A 184 12.69 -8.72 1.91
N GLU A 185 11.53 -9.08 2.47
CA GLU A 185 10.64 -10.12 1.91
C GLU A 185 9.71 -9.56 0.82
N GLY A 186 9.53 -8.21 0.78
CA GLY A 186 8.67 -7.56 -0.19
C GLY A 186 7.77 -6.49 0.42
N VAL A 187 6.60 -6.35 -0.14
CA VAL A 187 5.62 -5.29 0.12
C VAL A 187 4.42 -5.86 0.86
N CYS A 188 3.93 -5.15 1.87
CA CYS A 188 2.85 -5.62 2.74
C CYS A 188 1.81 -4.52 3.02
N ASN A 189 0.57 -4.96 3.27
CA ASN A 189 -0.54 -4.14 3.74
C ASN A 189 -1.30 -4.83 4.89
N SER A 190 -2.18 -4.09 5.57
CA SER A 190 -2.96 -4.66 6.68
C SER A 190 -4.28 -5.26 6.22
N GLN A 191 -4.84 -4.85 5.09
CA GLN A 191 -6.15 -5.27 4.61
C GLN A 191 -6.07 -6.18 3.40
N GLU A 192 -6.63 -7.38 3.53
CA GLU A 192 -6.69 -8.38 2.48
C GLU A 192 -7.40 -7.86 1.22
N ALA A 193 -8.56 -7.21 1.36
CA ALA A 193 -9.30 -6.67 0.23
C ALA A 193 -8.55 -5.58 -0.56
N ILE A 194 -7.68 -4.80 0.10
CA ILE A 194 -6.78 -3.85 -0.59
C ILE A 194 -5.70 -4.61 -1.36
N VAL A 195 -5.12 -5.64 -0.73
CA VAL A 195 -4.11 -6.50 -1.38
C VAL A 195 -4.67 -7.20 -2.61
N GLU A 196 -5.88 -7.73 -2.53
CA GLU A 196 -6.56 -8.36 -3.68
C GLU A 196 -6.74 -7.36 -4.84
N MET A 197 -7.23 -6.15 -4.54
CA MET A 197 -7.38 -5.08 -5.53
C MET A 197 -6.05 -4.73 -6.18
N GLN A 198 -4.99 -4.57 -5.37
CA GLN A 198 -3.66 -4.26 -5.87
C GLN A 198 -3.10 -5.37 -6.76
N ARG A 199 -3.31 -6.65 -6.40
CA ARG A 199 -2.88 -7.79 -7.21
C ARG A 199 -3.54 -7.80 -8.58
N VAL A 200 -4.87 -7.59 -8.64
CA VAL A 200 -5.58 -7.50 -9.92
C VAL A 200 -5.05 -6.32 -10.75
N ALA A 201 -4.84 -5.16 -10.14
CA ALA A 201 -4.27 -4.01 -10.83
C ALA A 201 -2.85 -4.30 -11.38
N MET A 202 -2.01 -5.01 -10.62
CA MET A 202 -0.68 -5.43 -11.07
C MET A 202 -0.75 -6.40 -12.26
N GLU A 203 -1.63 -7.39 -12.21
CA GLU A 203 -1.82 -8.37 -13.29
C GLU A 203 -2.32 -7.71 -14.59
N ARG A 204 -3.04 -6.61 -14.47
CA ARG A 204 -3.58 -5.82 -15.59
C ARG A 204 -2.64 -4.71 -16.06
N SER A 205 -1.41 -4.62 -15.52
CA SER A 205 -0.48 -3.54 -15.80
C SER A 205 0.78 -4.02 -16.50
N LYS A 206 1.28 -3.21 -17.46
CA LYS A 206 2.58 -3.45 -18.11
C LYS A 206 3.74 -3.20 -17.16
N ARG A 207 3.57 -2.26 -16.23
CA ARG A 207 4.59 -1.87 -15.22
C ARG A 207 3.94 -1.57 -13.88
N VAL A 208 4.66 -1.90 -12.82
CA VAL A 208 4.26 -1.65 -11.43
C VAL A 208 5.23 -0.67 -10.79
N LEU A 209 4.75 0.51 -10.43
CA LEU A 209 5.50 1.52 -9.70
C LEU A 209 4.99 1.62 -8.27
N LEU A 210 5.88 1.34 -7.33
CA LEU A 210 5.59 1.40 -5.91
C LEU A 210 6.04 2.75 -5.34
N CYS A 211 5.12 3.50 -4.74
CA CYS A 211 5.31 4.86 -4.23
C CYS A 211 5.30 4.86 -2.70
N LEU A 212 6.48 4.81 -2.08
CA LEU A 212 6.64 4.70 -0.62
C LEU A 212 7.53 5.79 -0.05
N ASP A 213 7.04 6.53 0.93
CA ASP A 213 7.88 7.40 1.75
C ASP A 213 8.74 6.59 2.74
N ASP A 214 9.82 7.20 3.25
CA ASP A 214 10.80 6.57 4.16
C ASP A 214 10.15 5.88 5.37
N THR A 215 9.02 6.37 5.86
CA THR A 215 8.34 5.80 7.04
C THR A 215 7.82 4.38 6.82
N LYS A 216 7.71 3.94 5.57
CA LYS A 216 7.22 2.62 5.18
C LYS A 216 8.34 1.58 5.04
N ILE A 217 9.57 2.04 4.94
CA ILE A 217 10.74 1.18 4.71
C ILE A 217 11.17 0.49 6.00
N GLY A 218 11.37 -0.81 5.96
CA GLY A 218 11.72 -1.65 7.10
C GLY A 218 10.57 -1.92 8.07
N ALA A 219 9.34 -1.53 7.73
CA ALA A 219 8.13 -1.87 8.47
C ALA A 219 7.56 -3.22 8.01
N THR A 220 6.60 -3.74 8.77
CA THR A 220 5.86 -4.98 8.46
C THR A 220 4.35 -4.76 8.56
N ALA A 221 3.59 -5.52 7.79
CA ALA A 221 2.13 -5.57 7.86
C ALA A 221 1.66 -7.03 7.62
N PRO A 222 0.42 -7.40 8.04
CA PRO A 222 0.01 -8.80 8.11
C PRO A 222 -0.21 -9.49 6.76
N GLN A 223 -0.51 -8.73 5.71
CA GLN A 223 -0.83 -9.28 4.40
C GLN A 223 0.33 -8.98 3.44
N SER A 224 1.00 -10.02 2.96
CA SER A 224 1.97 -9.88 1.89
C SER A 224 1.25 -9.50 0.59
N LEU A 225 1.66 -8.42 -0.04
CA LEU A 225 1.19 -8.05 -1.37
C LEU A 225 1.98 -8.83 -2.41
N VAL A 226 3.29 -8.62 -2.45
CA VAL A 226 4.17 -9.13 -3.50
C VAL A 226 5.64 -9.09 -3.08
N GLY A 227 6.46 -9.99 -3.65
CA GLY A 227 7.92 -9.89 -3.59
C GLY A 227 8.48 -8.83 -4.54
N TRP A 228 9.77 -8.54 -4.40
CA TRP A 228 10.44 -7.51 -5.20
C TRP A 228 10.57 -7.85 -6.69
N ASP A 229 10.44 -9.12 -7.05
CA ASP A 229 10.47 -9.62 -8.44
C ASP A 229 9.30 -9.15 -9.31
N ARG A 230 8.22 -8.66 -8.68
CA ARG A 230 7.02 -8.16 -9.38
C ARG A 230 6.89 -6.64 -9.33
N VAL A 231 7.87 -5.94 -8.80
CA VAL A 231 7.94 -4.48 -8.73
C VAL A 231 8.98 -3.99 -9.74
N ASP A 232 8.57 -3.15 -10.68
CA ASP A 232 9.51 -2.61 -11.68
C ASP A 232 10.31 -1.44 -11.11
N ILE A 233 9.65 -0.55 -10.36
CA ILE A 233 10.28 0.65 -9.79
C ILE A 233 9.74 0.91 -8.37
N LEU A 234 10.67 1.16 -7.46
CA LEU A 234 10.38 1.76 -6.15
C LEU A 234 10.75 3.25 -6.17
N LEU A 235 9.75 4.11 -6.06
CA LEU A 235 9.93 5.54 -5.85
C LEU A 235 9.91 5.80 -4.35
N THR A 236 11.02 6.31 -3.81
CA THR A 236 11.14 6.56 -2.37
C THR A 236 12.05 7.76 -2.05
N ASP A 237 11.81 8.41 -0.94
CA ASP A 237 12.72 9.40 -0.35
C ASP A 237 13.62 8.80 0.76
N ALA A 238 13.56 7.49 0.94
CA ALA A 238 14.45 6.78 1.85
C ALA A 238 15.89 6.77 1.34
N LYS A 239 16.84 7.05 2.23
CA LYS A 239 18.26 6.99 1.91
C LYS A 239 18.75 5.55 1.73
N ALA A 240 19.82 5.37 0.96
CA ALA A 240 20.41 4.06 0.67
C ALA A 240 20.72 3.24 1.95
N ASP A 241 21.17 3.87 3.02
CA ASP A 241 21.45 3.18 4.30
C ASP A 241 20.16 2.62 4.94
N ARG A 242 19.04 3.34 4.84
CA ARG A 242 17.74 2.87 5.30
C ARG A 242 17.28 1.65 4.51
N LEU A 243 17.44 1.68 3.17
CA LEU A 243 17.11 0.57 2.29
C LEU A 243 17.99 -0.66 2.54
N ARG A 244 19.29 -0.47 2.82
CA ARG A 244 20.19 -1.57 3.22
C ARG A 244 19.79 -2.16 4.56
N SER A 245 19.51 -1.32 5.56
CA SER A 245 19.08 -1.78 6.89
C SER A 245 17.75 -2.53 6.85
N ALA A 246 16.87 -2.21 5.90
CA ALA A 246 15.62 -2.89 5.65
C ALA A 246 15.79 -4.18 4.82
N GLY A 247 17.01 -4.51 4.35
CA GLY A 247 17.31 -5.68 3.53
C GLY A 247 16.79 -5.59 2.08
N ILE A 248 16.37 -4.42 1.62
CA ILE A 248 15.89 -4.21 0.25
C ILE A 248 17.07 -4.12 -0.71
N LEU A 249 18.11 -3.37 -0.35
CA LEU A 249 19.39 -3.34 -1.08
C LEU A 249 20.37 -4.39 -0.51
N PRO A 250 21.18 -5.04 -1.35
CA PRO A 250 21.31 -4.87 -2.80
C PRO A 250 20.35 -5.73 -3.64
N GLY A 251 19.40 -6.44 -3.03
CA GLY A 251 18.55 -7.41 -3.71
C GLY A 251 17.61 -6.84 -4.77
N PHE A 252 17.25 -5.56 -4.67
CA PHE A 252 16.41 -4.87 -5.63
C PHE A 252 17.12 -3.65 -6.21
N SER A 253 17.21 -3.55 -7.55
CA SER A 253 17.92 -2.49 -8.26
C SER A 253 17.04 -1.41 -8.89
N GLY A 254 15.72 -1.63 -8.95
CA GLY A 254 14.74 -0.71 -9.56
C GLY A 254 14.37 0.49 -8.69
N ILE A 255 15.34 1.04 -7.93
CA ILE A 255 15.08 2.13 -6.98
C ILE A 255 15.35 3.48 -7.63
N ILE A 256 14.37 4.39 -7.49
CA ILE A 256 14.54 5.80 -7.84
C ILE A 256 14.45 6.63 -6.56
N ASP A 257 15.59 7.21 -6.20
CA ASP A 257 15.68 8.19 -5.12
C ASP A 257 15.01 9.50 -5.55
N CYS A 258 13.94 9.86 -4.86
CA CYS A 258 13.18 11.08 -5.16
C CYS A 258 13.91 12.38 -4.78
N HIS A 259 15.09 12.31 -4.18
CA HIS A 259 15.98 13.46 -3.97
C HIS A 259 16.85 13.77 -5.20
N ALA A 260 17.19 12.75 -5.99
CA ALA A 260 17.88 12.91 -7.26
C ALA A 260 16.84 12.84 -8.39
N ALA A 261 16.91 13.73 -9.36
CA ALA A 261 16.07 13.64 -10.57
C ALA A 261 16.81 12.79 -11.62
N PRO A 262 16.52 11.49 -11.74
CA PRO A 262 17.09 10.69 -12.82
C PRO A 262 16.34 10.94 -14.12
N PRO A 263 17.00 10.76 -15.28
CA PRO A 263 16.31 10.72 -16.56
C PRO A 263 15.37 9.50 -16.61
N LEU A 264 14.25 9.65 -17.30
CA LEU A 264 13.34 8.55 -17.60
C LEU A 264 14.11 7.43 -18.34
N PRO A 265 13.96 6.16 -17.95
CA PRO A 265 14.51 5.06 -18.75
C PRO A 265 13.85 5.05 -20.13
N PRO A 266 14.61 4.76 -21.21
CA PRO A 266 14.10 4.77 -22.57
C PRO A 266 12.96 3.75 -22.72
N ARG A 267 11.95 4.12 -23.51
CA ARG A 267 10.84 3.24 -23.89
C ARG A 267 11.39 1.95 -24.51
N SER A 268 10.99 0.80 -23.99
CA SER A 268 11.04 -0.43 -24.79
C SER A 268 9.95 -0.33 -25.87
N VAL A 269 10.35 -0.13 -27.10
CA VAL A 269 9.46 -0.17 -28.27
C VAL A 269 9.00 -1.61 -28.46
N GLY A 270 7.84 -1.95 -27.92
CA GLY A 270 7.15 -3.22 -28.11
C GLY A 270 5.86 -2.99 -28.89
N ASN A 271 5.84 -3.50 -30.12
CA ASN A 271 4.74 -3.73 -31.05
C ASN A 271 3.33 -3.31 -30.62
N THR A 272 2.81 -2.29 -31.29
CA THR A 272 1.38 -1.98 -31.36
C THR A 272 0.65 -3.07 -32.15
N SER A 273 -0.18 -3.86 -31.50
CA SER A 273 -1.29 -4.56 -32.14
C SER A 273 -2.60 -3.93 -31.64
N GLU A 274 -3.32 -3.40 -32.60
CA GLU A 274 -4.62 -2.75 -32.49
C GLU A 274 -5.65 -3.63 -31.77
N LEU A 275 -6.40 -3.03 -30.83
CA LEU A 275 -7.62 -3.61 -30.30
C LEU A 275 -8.80 -2.68 -30.64
N PRO A 276 -9.89 -3.24 -31.16
CA PRO A 276 -11.08 -2.44 -31.50
C PRO A 276 -11.84 -2.07 -30.24
N VAL A 277 -12.12 -0.78 -30.12
CA VAL A 277 -13.04 -0.25 -29.12
C VAL A 277 -14.44 -0.33 -29.69
N HIS A 278 -15.27 -1.21 -29.13
CA HIS A 278 -16.73 -1.16 -29.30
C HIS A 278 -17.34 -0.75 -27.96
N PHE A 279 -17.82 0.48 -27.89
CA PHE A 279 -18.80 0.91 -26.90
C PHE A 279 -20.19 0.84 -27.52
N LEU A 280 -21.09 0.15 -26.87
CA LEU A 280 -22.54 0.44 -26.86
C LEU A 280 -22.95 0.77 -25.44
#